data_29134e4a0fd733237e47668e9ea08119
#
_entry.id   29134e4a0fd733237e47668e9ea08119
#
_cell.length_a   1.000
_cell.length_b   1.000
_cell.length_c   1.000
_cell.angle_alpha   90.00
_cell.angle_beta   90.00
_cell.angle_gamma   90.00
#
_symmetry.space_group_name_H-M   'P 1'
#
loop_
_entity.id
_entity.type
_entity.pdbx_description
1 polymer ?
#
loop_
_entity_poly.entity_id
_entity_poly.type
_entity_poly.pdbx_seq_one_letter_code
_entity_poly.pdbx_strand_id
1 'polypeptide(L)'
;MPKFSANLTMMFNEVEFLGRFERAAKAGFKAVEYMFPYEWPKEQLAAELESHKLEQVLFNFPAGDWAAGERGIACIPGREGEFKDGVGSALDLSLIHI
;
A
#
# COMPACT_ATOMS: atom_id res chain seq x y z
N MET A 1 -9.17 -8.20 -23.01
CA MET A 1 -8.26 -7.07 -22.73
C MET A 1 -7.55 -7.32 -21.42
N PRO A 2 -6.20 -7.27 -21.39
CA PRO A 2 -5.51 -7.36 -20.13
C PRO A 2 -5.81 -6.14 -19.26
N LYS A 3 -5.82 -6.36 -17.96
CA LYS A 3 -5.97 -5.30 -16.98
C LYS A 3 -4.62 -5.05 -16.31
N PHE A 4 -4.25 -3.81 -16.11
CA PHE A 4 -2.98 -3.42 -15.52
C PHE A 4 -3.18 -2.74 -14.18
N SER A 5 -2.23 -2.94 -13.28
CA SER A 5 -2.16 -2.27 -12.00
C SER A 5 -0.95 -1.33 -11.99
N ALA A 6 -1.13 -0.11 -11.48
CA ALA A 6 -0.03 0.82 -11.32
C ALA A 6 0.59 0.66 -9.94
N ASN A 7 1.91 0.50 -9.88
CA ASN A 7 2.63 0.44 -8.61
C ASN A 7 3.00 1.86 -8.17
N LEU A 8 2.25 2.40 -7.23
CA LEU A 8 2.38 3.79 -6.80
C LEU A 8 3.63 4.05 -5.95
N THR A 9 4.33 3.02 -5.51
CA THR A 9 5.64 3.19 -4.88
C THR A 9 6.69 3.58 -5.93
N MET A 10 6.53 3.10 -7.16
CA MET A 10 7.50 3.28 -8.24
C MET A 10 7.08 4.27 -9.32
N MET A 11 5.78 4.54 -9.46
CA MET A 11 5.24 5.39 -10.53
C MET A 11 4.69 6.69 -9.97
N PHE A 12 4.70 7.73 -10.80
CA PHE A 12 4.14 9.04 -10.46
C PHE A 12 4.83 9.70 -9.27
N ASN A 13 6.13 9.47 -9.13
CA ASN A 13 6.93 9.96 -8.00
C ASN A 13 7.11 11.48 -7.99
N GLU A 14 6.73 12.17 -9.05
CA GLU A 14 6.76 13.63 -9.12
C GLU A 14 5.70 14.29 -8.25
N VAL A 15 4.74 13.50 -7.73
CA VAL A 15 3.73 13.99 -6.78
C VAL A 15 3.78 13.17 -5.50
N GLU A 16 3.22 13.70 -4.42
CA GLU A 16 3.16 12.97 -3.15
C GLU A 16 2.28 11.72 -3.30
N PHE A 17 2.45 10.77 -2.38
CA PHE A 17 1.82 9.44 -2.50
C PHE A 17 0.31 9.52 -2.73
N LEU A 18 -0.41 10.29 -1.92
CA LEU A 18 -1.88 10.36 -2.05
C LEU A 18 -2.31 10.97 -3.38
N GLY A 19 -1.50 11.86 -3.96
CA GLY A 19 -1.77 12.42 -5.30
C GLY A 19 -1.59 11.43 -6.43
N ARG A 20 -0.86 10.36 -6.19
CA ARG A 20 -0.58 9.34 -7.21
C ARG A 20 -1.81 8.52 -7.60
N PHE A 21 -2.80 8.42 -6.69
CA PHE A 21 -4.07 7.74 -7.01
C PHE A 21 -4.78 8.46 -8.14
N GLU A 22 -4.89 9.78 -8.07
CA GLU A 22 -5.50 10.57 -9.14
C GLU A 22 -4.74 10.43 -10.45
N ARG A 23 -3.40 10.46 -10.39
CA ARG A 23 -2.56 10.32 -11.58
C ARG A 23 -2.77 8.98 -12.26
N ALA A 24 -2.84 7.91 -11.48
CA ALA A 24 -3.09 6.58 -12.02
C ALA A 24 -4.46 6.49 -12.69
N ALA A 25 -5.48 7.04 -12.05
CA ALA A 25 -6.84 7.04 -12.61
C ALA A 25 -6.90 7.82 -13.92
N LYS A 26 -6.25 8.98 -13.98
CA LYS A 26 -6.19 9.80 -15.20
C LYS A 26 -5.44 9.13 -16.33
N ALA A 27 -4.45 8.30 -15.99
CA ALA A 27 -3.70 7.53 -16.98
C ALA A 27 -4.45 6.30 -17.49
N GLY A 28 -5.61 6.00 -16.93
CA GLY A 28 -6.45 4.90 -17.39
C GLY A 28 -6.34 3.61 -16.60
N PHE A 29 -5.57 3.58 -15.52
CA PHE A 29 -5.47 2.41 -14.67
C PHE A 29 -6.76 2.23 -13.86
N LYS A 30 -7.14 0.98 -13.63
CA LYS A 30 -8.31 0.63 -12.81
C LYS A 30 -7.91 0.03 -11.47
N ALA A 31 -6.64 -0.31 -11.31
CA ALA A 31 -6.11 -0.93 -10.11
C ALA A 31 -4.77 -0.33 -9.75
N VAL A 32 -4.45 -0.36 -8.47
CA VAL A 32 -3.17 0.13 -7.96
C VAL A 32 -2.60 -0.86 -6.96
N GLU A 33 -1.29 -0.80 -6.81
CA GLU A 33 -0.55 -1.52 -5.80
C GLU A 33 0.53 -0.63 -5.23
N TYR A 34 1.01 -0.94 -4.05
CA TYR A 34 2.06 -0.20 -3.39
C TYR A 34 2.70 -1.08 -2.33
N MET A 35 3.93 -0.75 -1.94
CA MET A 35 4.66 -1.61 -1.02
C MET A 35 4.22 -1.41 0.43
N PHE A 36 4.27 -0.19 0.94
CA PHE A 36 4.09 0.06 2.36
C PHE A 36 3.21 1.29 2.60
N PRO A 37 1.88 1.13 2.66
CA PRO A 37 0.97 2.28 2.81
C PRO A 37 0.72 2.68 4.27
N TYR A 38 1.54 2.23 5.20
CA TYR A 38 1.26 2.32 6.63
C TYR A 38 1.46 3.70 7.25
N GLU A 39 2.04 4.65 6.51
CA GLU A 39 2.17 6.04 6.95
C GLU A 39 0.85 6.80 6.87
N TRP A 40 -0.13 6.26 6.19
CA TRP A 40 -1.43 6.91 5.98
C TRP A 40 -2.54 6.13 6.66
N PRO A 41 -3.55 6.81 7.26
CA PRO A 41 -4.70 6.12 7.83
C PRO A 41 -5.44 5.32 6.76
N LYS A 42 -5.96 4.14 7.12
CA LYS A 42 -6.69 3.30 6.17
C LYS A 42 -7.92 4.00 5.60
N GLU A 43 -8.57 4.85 6.39
CA GLU A 43 -9.73 5.62 5.96
C GLU A 43 -9.38 6.58 4.83
N GLN A 44 -8.19 7.17 4.89
CA GLN A 44 -7.72 8.09 3.86
C GLN A 44 -7.40 7.34 2.57
N LEU A 45 -6.77 6.17 2.68
CA LEU A 45 -6.51 5.32 1.52
C LEU A 45 -7.81 4.85 0.89
N ALA A 46 -8.76 4.42 1.70
CA ALA A 46 -10.08 3.99 1.21
C ALA A 46 -10.79 5.12 0.47
N ALA A 47 -10.72 6.34 0.99
CA ALA A 47 -11.33 7.51 0.35
C ALA A 47 -10.70 7.79 -1.02
N GLU A 48 -9.36 7.68 -1.13
CA GLU A 48 -8.68 7.88 -2.41
C GLU A 48 -9.07 6.81 -3.42
N LEU A 49 -9.13 5.56 -3.00
CA LEU A 49 -9.51 4.46 -3.87
C LEU A 49 -10.94 4.63 -4.37
N GLU A 50 -11.87 4.98 -3.49
CA GLU A 50 -13.27 5.17 -3.84
C GLU A 50 -13.46 6.40 -4.74
N SER A 51 -12.82 7.52 -4.40
CA SER A 51 -12.94 8.77 -5.17
C SER A 51 -12.50 8.61 -6.62
N HIS A 52 -11.49 7.79 -6.85
CA HIS A 52 -10.92 7.60 -8.19
C HIS A 52 -11.31 6.27 -8.83
N LYS A 53 -12.19 5.50 -8.17
CA LYS A 53 -12.69 4.21 -8.65
C LYS A 53 -11.56 3.23 -8.96
N LEU A 54 -10.61 3.16 -8.04
CA LEU A 54 -9.45 2.26 -8.16
C LEU A 54 -9.60 1.09 -7.19
N GLU A 55 -9.07 -0.05 -7.61
CA GLU A 55 -9.03 -1.25 -6.78
C GLU A 55 -7.62 -1.45 -6.23
N GLN A 56 -7.50 -1.69 -4.93
CA GLN A 56 -6.24 -2.05 -4.30
C GLN A 56 -5.99 -3.54 -4.49
N VAL A 57 -4.95 -3.92 -5.23
CA VAL A 57 -4.74 -5.32 -5.57
C VAL A 57 -3.56 -5.96 -4.85
N LEU A 58 -2.64 -5.18 -4.31
CA LEU A 58 -1.48 -5.72 -3.61
C LEU A 58 -0.84 -4.69 -2.70
N PHE A 59 -0.40 -5.12 -1.54
CA PHE A 59 0.50 -4.37 -0.67
C PHE A 59 1.27 -5.37 0.19
N ASN A 60 2.36 -4.92 0.82
CA ASN A 60 3.21 -5.78 1.64
C ASN A 60 2.93 -5.58 3.13
N PHE A 61 3.31 -6.55 3.94
CA PHE A 61 3.36 -6.39 5.38
C PHE A 61 4.44 -5.36 5.75
N PRO A 62 4.32 -4.70 6.91
CA PRO A 62 5.38 -3.79 7.35
C PRO A 62 6.73 -4.51 7.39
N ALA A 63 7.76 -3.85 6.87
CA ALA A 63 9.07 -4.45 6.67
C ALA A 63 10.08 -4.10 7.77
N GLY A 64 9.65 -3.40 8.83
CA GLY A 64 10.53 -2.85 9.84
C GLY A 64 11.00 -1.45 9.45
N ASP A 65 12.16 -1.05 9.94
CA ASP A 65 12.70 0.28 9.64
C ASP A 65 13.41 0.27 8.28
N TRP A 66 12.65 0.59 7.23
CA TRP A 66 13.15 0.58 5.86
C TRP A 66 14.33 1.52 5.67
N ALA A 67 14.28 2.71 6.30
CA ALA A 67 15.35 3.69 6.20
C ALA A 67 16.64 3.20 6.83
N ALA A 68 16.56 2.36 7.87
CA ALA A 68 17.71 1.74 8.51
C ALA A 68 18.21 0.48 7.79
N GLY A 69 17.59 0.13 6.67
CA GLY A 69 18.00 -1.01 5.86
C GLY A 69 17.23 -2.30 6.11
N GLU A 70 16.21 -2.28 6.96
CA GLU A 70 15.41 -3.48 7.20
C GLU A 70 14.53 -3.80 6.01
N ARG A 71 14.42 -5.09 5.68
CA ARG A 71 13.69 -5.57 4.51
C ARG A 71 12.81 -6.77 4.86
N GLY A 72 12.01 -6.60 5.92
CA GLY A 72 11.16 -7.65 6.43
C GLY A 72 11.65 -8.14 7.77
N ILE A 73 10.72 -8.54 8.64
CA ILE A 73 11.04 -8.90 10.03
C ILE A 73 10.54 -10.29 10.41
N ALA A 74 9.93 -11.02 9.49
CA ALA A 74 9.32 -12.32 9.79
C ALA A 74 10.33 -13.35 10.30
N CYS A 75 11.58 -13.26 9.87
CA CYS A 75 12.61 -14.23 10.22
C CYS A 75 13.60 -13.71 11.25
N ILE A 76 13.35 -12.56 11.87
CA ILE A 76 14.26 -11.96 12.84
C ILE A 76 13.89 -12.42 14.25
N PRO A 77 14.79 -13.15 14.95
CA PRO A 77 14.53 -13.56 16.32
C PRO A 77 14.32 -12.36 17.25
N GLY A 78 13.35 -12.47 18.14
CA GLY A 78 13.05 -11.41 19.11
C GLY A 78 12.09 -10.34 18.62
N ARG A 79 11.65 -10.43 17.35
CA ARG A 79 10.71 -9.44 16.78
C ARG A 79 9.38 -10.06 16.38
N GLU A 80 9.05 -11.21 16.97
CA GLU A 80 7.80 -11.91 16.66
C GLU A 80 6.56 -11.08 17.00
N GLY A 81 6.61 -10.33 18.11
CA GLY A 81 5.49 -9.45 18.50
C GLY A 81 5.27 -8.34 17.49
N GLU A 82 6.35 -7.72 17.01
CA GLU A 82 6.28 -6.67 15.99
C GLU A 82 5.72 -7.23 14.67
N PHE A 83 6.15 -8.44 14.31
CA PHE A 83 5.62 -9.09 13.11
C PHE A 83 4.13 -9.35 13.23
N LYS A 84 3.66 -9.85 14.38
CA LYS A 84 2.22 -10.09 14.61
C LYS A 84 1.42 -8.80 14.55
N ASP A 85 1.94 -7.71 15.10
CA ASP A 85 1.28 -6.40 15.02
C ASP A 85 1.18 -5.94 13.57
N GLY A 86 2.22 -6.19 12.78
CA GLY A 86 2.23 -5.88 11.35
C GLY A 86 1.19 -6.68 10.57
N VAL A 87 1.01 -7.95 10.92
CA VAL A 87 -0.04 -8.79 10.32
C VAL A 87 -1.41 -8.18 10.60
N GLY A 88 -1.66 -7.74 11.84
CA GLY A 88 -2.92 -7.09 12.20
C GLY A 88 -3.17 -5.83 11.39
N SER A 89 -2.15 -4.98 11.23
CA SER A 89 -2.25 -3.76 10.42
C SER A 89 -2.55 -4.09 8.96
N ALA A 90 -1.90 -5.10 8.42
CA ALA A 90 -2.12 -5.52 7.04
C ALA A 90 -3.53 -6.07 6.83
N LEU A 91 -4.04 -6.84 7.79
CA LEU A 91 -5.41 -7.36 7.71
C LEU A 91 -6.43 -6.23 7.73
N ASP A 92 -6.26 -5.25 8.63
CA ASP A 92 -7.14 -4.08 8.67
C ASP A 92 -7.18 -3.36 7.33
N LEU A 93 -6.02 -3.18 6.71
CA LEU A 93 -5.92 -2.50 5.44
C LEU A 93 -6.56 -3.31 4.31
N SER A 94 -6.48 -4.64 4.37
CA SER A 94 -7.07 -5.51 3.35
C SER A 94 -8.59 -5.45 3.34
N LEU A 95 -9.21 -5.00 4.41
CA LEU A 95 -10.67 -4.98 4.53
C LEU A 95 -11.32 -3.71 3.96
N ILE A 96 -10.54 -2.74 3.51
CA ILE A 96 -11.10 -1.47 3.03
C ILE A 96 -11.90 -1.57 1.73
N HIS A 97 -11.85 -2.73 1.07
CA HIS A 97 -12.63 -2.99 -0.15
C HIS A 97 -13.87 -3.85 0.09
N ILE A 98 -14.09 -4.28 1.30
CA ILE A 98 -15.22 -5.17 1.59
C ILE A 98 -16.46 -4.38 1.97
#